data_1eb57c72934cac412bb9e2eb2824a132
#
_entry.id   1eb57c72934cac412bb9e2eb2824a132
#
_cell.length_a   1.000
_cell.length_b   1.000
_cell.length_c   1.000
_cell.angle_alpha   90.00
_cell.angle_beta   90.00
_cell.angle_gamma   90.00
#
_symmetry.space_group_name_H-M   'P 1'
#
loop_
_entity.id
_entity.type
_entity.pdbx_description
1 polymer ?
#
loop_
_entity_poly.entity_id
_entity_poly.type
_entity_poly.pdbx_seq_one_letter_code
_entity_poly.pdbx_strand_id
1 'polypeptide(L)'
;MLRQACSLALAGIVLLAGCQRNEDRTLADELDRIIEQRQTFNDKKEERISELKRMLDVTGLSPRQEYDINARLCDQYWKYNLDSAIRYAERNLRLARQMHDDEAARTTSLRLTQLYSFSGKSIEAKRILDTTRRTTVSPTLLPLYYETFTRYFEHYAVISNQNKYRRLRDRYNDSLLRVLTPGSYRYKASSGSQLIAQGRTEEAEALLLGLLEEVGENTPQYAEVAYELGGLYTRTGDAPQARKYYLLSAIADVRNATKENAAFHTLAQLYYADGDLARASRYTQAAIEDALFSNVQFRSAQMTKFYADINAAYQAKETQTKAELQHYLLLISVLTIVLILLFVYVYKQMQRLYRIQQELSQANARLTQLNLSLIHISE
;
A
#
# COMPACT_ATOMS: atom_id res chain seq x y z
N MET A 1 -42.23 -21.62 9.70
CA MET A 1 -41.15 -21.87 8.71
C MET A 1 -40.50 -20.60 8.17
N LEU A 2 -41.21 -19.54 7.74
CA LEU A 2 -40.57 -18.32 7.25
C LEU A 2 -39.68 -17.57 8.28
N ARG A 3 -40.06 -17.51 9.56
CA ARG A 3 -39.26 -16.86 10.61
C ARG A 3 -37.94 -17.59 10.92
N GLN A 4 -37.91 -18.90 10.80
CA GLN A 4 -36.69 -19.71 11.00
C GLN A 4 -35.75 -19.61 9.80
N ALA A 5 -36.28 -19.52 8.58
CA ALA A 5 -35.47 -19.29 7.36
C ALA A 5 -34.85 -17.90 7.36
N CYS A 6 -35.55 -16.85 7.79
CA CYS A 6 -34.96 -15.49 7.94
C CYS A 6 -33.88 -15.43 9.02
N SER A 7 -34.04 -16.12 10.17
CA SER A 7 -33.01 -16.10 11.21
C SER A 7 -31.75 -16.87 10.82
N LEU A 8 -31.87 -17.96 10.07
CA LEU A 8 -30.73 -18.70 9.51
C LEU A 8 -30.01 -17.91 8.42
N ALA A 9 -30.75 -17.21 7.56
CA ALA A 9 -30.15 -16.31 6.55
C ALA A 9 -29.42 -15.12 7.19
N LEU A 10 -29.99 -14.49 8.23
CA LEU A 10 -29.31 -13.42 8.97
C LEU A 10 -28.06 -13.92 9.71
N ALA A 11 -28.11 -15.11 10.34
CA ALA A 11 -26.95 -15.71 10.99
C ALA A 11 -25.85 -16.05 9.98
N GLY A 12 -26.20 -16.54 8.79
CA GLY A 12 -25.26 -16.80 7.70
C GLY A 12 -24.57 -15.53 7.20
N ILE A 13 -25.31 -14.43 7.03
CA ILE A 13 -24.77 -13.13 6.59
C ILE A 13 -23.82 -12.55 7.66
N VAL A 14 -24.16 -12.67 8.95
CA VAL A 14 -23.30 -12.19 10.05
C VAL A 14 -22.01 -12.99 10.16
N LEU A 15 -22.07 -14.32 9.95
CA LEU A 15 -20.88 -15.18 9.96
C LEU A 15 -19.96 -14.90 8.75
N LEU A 16 -20.52 -14.71 7.56
CA LEU A 16 -19.75 -14.37 6.36
C LEU A 16 -19.10 -12.99 6.49
N ALA A 17 -19.83 -11.99 6.98
CA ALA A 17 -19.28 -10.67 7.24
C ALA A 17 -18.18 -10.67 8.32
N GLY A 18 -18.29 -11.52 9.33
CA GLY A 18 -17.27 -11.72 10.37
C GLY A 18 -15.99 -12.36 9.85
N CYS A 19 -16.08 -13.39 9.00
CA CYS A 19 -14.94 -14.04 8.36
C CYS A 19 -14.21 -13.09 7.41
N GLN A 20 -14.94 -12.35 6.60
CA GLN A 20 -14.38 -11.41 5.62
C GLN A 20 -13.65 -10.23 6.32
N ARG A 21 -14.24 -9.70 7.39
CA ARG A 21 -13.61 -8.65 8.21
C ARG A 21 -12.33 -9.12 8.90
N ASN A 22 -12.24 -10.40 9.25
CA ASN A 22 -11.05 -10.98 9.86
C ASN A 22 -9.94 -11.20 8.81
N GLU A 23 -10.29 -11.63 7.60
CA GLU A 23 -9.35 -11.78 6.47
C GLU A 23 -8.74 -10.42 6.06
N ASP A 24 -9.58 -9.39 5.89
CA ASP A 24 -9.13 -8.02 5.58
C ASP A 24 -8.16 -7.48 6.64
N ARG A 25 -8.46 -7.72 7.92
CA ARG A 25 -7.58 -7.31 9.02
C ARG A 25 -6.24 -8.02 8.97
N THR A 26 -6.23 -9.32 8.70
CA THR A 26 -5.01 -10.12 8.59
C THR A 26 -4.13 -9.64 7.44
N LEU A 27 -4.72 -9.37 6.26
CA LEU A 27 -3.98 -8.84 5.11
C LEU A 27 -3.46 -7.42 5.36
N ALA A 28 -4.23 -6.57 6.05
CA ALA A 28 -3.78 -5.23 6.40
C ALA A 28 -2.62 -5.26 7.40
N ASP A 29 -2.68 -6.13 8.43
CA ASP A 29 -1.60 -6.33 9.39
C ASP A 29 -0.34 -6.92 8.71
N GLU A 30 -0.51 -7.76 7.69
CA GLU A 30 0.58 -8.26 6.86
C GLU A 30 1.21 -7.14 6.04
N LEU A 31 0.40 -6.31 5.36
CA LEU A 31 0.90 -5.16 4.61
C LEU A 31 1.66 -4.20 5.50
N ASP A 32 1.14 -3.90 6.70
CA ASP A 32 1.80 -3.03 7.68
C ASP A 32 3.20 -3.56 8.02
N ARG A 33 3.35 -4.86 8.28
CA ARG A 33 4.67 -5.51 8.55
C ARG A 33 5.60 -5.45 7.33
N ILE A 34 5.08 -5.69 6.13
CA ILE A 34 5.88 -5.69 4.91
C ILE A 34 6.36 -4.28 4.57
N ILE A 35 5.58 -3.24 4.85
CA ILE A 35 6.00 -1.84 4.73
C ILE A 35 7.19 -1.54 5.66
N GLU A 36 7.16 -2.04 6.89
CA GLU A 36 8.29 -1.88 7.83
C GLU A 36 9.55 -2.61 7.36
N GLN A 37 9.40 -3.73 6.65
CA GLN A 37 10.49 -4.54 6.11
C GLN A 37 10.88 -4.18 4.66
N ARG A 38 10.27 -3.14 4.06
CA ARG A 38 10.45 -2.82 2.63
C ARG A 38 11.90 -2.59 2.20
N GLN A 39 12.77 -2.17 3.13
CA GLN A 39 14.19 -1.99 2.82
C GLN A 39 14.85 -3.28 2.38
N THR A 40 14.51 -4.42 2.98
CA THR A 40 15.04 -5.74 2.57
C THR A 40 14.71 -6.08 1.12
N PHE A 41 13.53 -5.72 0.64
CA PHE A 41 13.14 -5.95 -0.76
C PHE A 41 13.85 -4.97 -1.70
N ASN A 42 14.02 -3.71 -1.27
CA ASN A 42 14.79 -2.72 -2.01
C ASN A 42 16.26 -3.16 -2.15
N ASP A 43 16.89 -3.63 -1.07
CA ASP A 43 18.29 -4.09 -1.08
C ASP A 43 18.51 -5.25 -2.07
N LYS A 44 17.60 -6.22 -2.10
CA LYS A 44 17.64 -7.32 -3.08
C LYS A 44 17.46 -6.82 -4.52
N LYS A 45 16.70 -5.75 -4.72
CA LYS A 45 16.54 -5.11 -6.03
C LYS A 45 17.82 -4.40 -6.45
N GLU A 46 18.40 -3.62 -5.54
CA GLU A 46 19.66 -2.89 -5.79
C GLU A 46 20.85 -3.83 -6.02
N GLU A 47 20.88 -4.97 -5.34
CA GLU A 47 21.88 -6.01 -5.58
C GLU A 47 21.83 -6.51 -7.04
N ARG A 48 20.64 -6.88 -7.53
CA ARG A 48 20.44 -7.29 -8.94
C ARG A 48 20.83 -6.20 -9.93
N ILE A 49 20.48 -4.94 -9.61
CA ILE A 49 20.86 -3.79 -10.43
C ILE A 49 22.39 -3.61 -10.43
N SER A 50 23.02 -3.75 -9.26
CA SER A 50 24.48 -3.64 -9.12
C SER A 50 25.23 -4.73 -9.87
N GLU A 51 24.71 -5.95 -9.89
CA GLU A 51 25.26 -7.04 -10.72
C GLU A 51 25.25 -6.69 -12.21
N LEU A 52 24.11 -6.17 -12.71
CA LEU A 52 23.99 -5.76 -14.10
C LEU A 52 24.93 -4.58 -14.43
N LYS A 53 25.10 -3.63 -13.51
CA LYS A 53 26.05 -2.52 -13.69
C LYS A 53 27.48 -3.00 -13.79
N ARG A 54 27.91 -3.94 -12.92
CA ARG A 54 29.23 -4.54 -12.99
C ARG A 54 29.50 -5.25 -14.33
N MET A 55 28.45 -5.82 -14.95
CA MET A 55 28.58 -6.39 -16.30
C MET A 55 28.85 -5.32 -17.37
N LEU A 56 28.41 -4.07 -17.19
CA LEU A 56 28.73 -2.96 -18.10
C LEU A 56 30.16 -2.43 -17.94
N ASP A 57 30.77 -2.64 -16.77
CA ASP A 57 32.14 -2.18 -16.50
C ASP A 57 33.23 -3.14 -17.11
N VAL A 58 32.81 -4.25 -17.72
CA VAL A 58 33.69 -5.18 -18.39
C VAL A 58 34.22 -4.51 -19.67
N THR A 59 35.56 -4.52 -19.84
CA THR A 59 36.20 -3.97 -21.03
C THR A 59 35.99 -4.85 -22.26
N GLY A 60 35.74 -4.24 -23.42
CA GLY A 60 35.65 -4.97 -24.70
C GLY A 60 34.24 -5.50 -25.01
N LEU A 61 33.20 -5.02 -24.34
CA LEU A 61 31.82 -5.31 -24.70
C LEU A 61 31.54 -4.86 -26.14
N SER A 62 30.90 -5.73 -26.92
CA SER A 62 30.33 -5.30 -28.20
C SER A 62 29.10 -4.40 -27.99
N PRO A 63 28.76 -3.52 -28.94
CA PRO A 63 27.58 -2.67 -28.84
C PRO A 63 26.28 -3.46 -28.61
N ARG A 64 26.20 -4.69 -29.12
CA ARG A 64 25.05 -5.58 -28.89
C ARG A 64 24.97 -6.08 -27.46
N GLN A 65 26.07 -6.50 -26.87
CA GLN A 65 26.14 -6.91 -25.46
C GLN A 65 25.79 -5.75 -24.53
N GLU A 66 26.32 -4.56 -24.80
CA GLU A 66 26.00 -3.35 -24.05
C GLU A 66 24.49 -3.03 -24.15
N TYR A 67 23.90 -3.11 -25.35
CA TYR A 67 22.46 -2.93 -25.58
C TYR A 67 21.63 -3.91 -24.73
N ASP A 68 21.99 -5.19 -24.74
CA ASP A 68 21.24 -6.23 -24.03
C ASP A 68 21.32 -6.04 -22.49
N ILE A 69 22.48 -5.66 -21.96
CA ILE A 69 22.62 -5.34 -20.52
C ILE A 69 21.83 -4.09 -20.15
N ASN A 70 21.89 -3.02 -20.95
CA ASN A 70 21.12 -1.81 -20.73
C ASN A 70 19.61 -2.07 -20.82
N ALA A 71 19.14 -2.96 -21.69
CA ALA A 71 17.74 -3.36 -21.77
C ALA A 71 17.29 -4.03 -20.46
N ARG A 72 18.12 -4.94 -19.90
CA ARG A 72 17.87 -5.58 -18.60
C ARG A 72 17.87 -4.57 -17.46
N LEU A 73 18.78 -3.59 -17.46
CA LEU A 73 18.78 -2.49 -16.48
C LEU A 73 17.53 -1.63 -16.61
N CYS A 74 17.11 -1.30 -17.82
CA CYS A 74 15.86 -0.59 -18.06
C CYS A 74 14.66 -1.35 -17.48
N ASP A 75 14.57 -2.67 -17.68
CA ASP A 75 13.52 -3.52 -17.12
C ASP A 75 13.57 -3.56 -15.58
N GLN A 76 14.78 -3.60 -14.95
CA GLN A 76 14.92 -3.55 -13.50
C GLN A 76 14.46 -2.20 -12.93
N TYR A 77 14.69 -1.10 -13.64
CA TYR A 77 14.31 0.24 -13.22
C TYR A 77 12.87 0.62 -13.58
N TRP A 78 12.19 -0.11 -14.44
CA TRP A 78 10.89 0.22 -15.02
C TRP A 78 9.85 0.74 -14.02
N LYS A 79 9.52 0.00 -12.98
CA LYS A 79 8.58 0.41 -11.94
C LYS A 79 9.29 0.76 -10.62
N TYR A 80 10.61 0.95 -10.67
CA TYR A 80 11.43 1.24 -9.50
C TYR A 80 11.96 2.66 -9.50
N ASN A 81 12.64 3.10 -10.59
CA ASN A 81 13.13 4.47 -10.74
C ASN A 81 13.11 4.87 -12.22
N LEU A 82 12.11 5.68 -12.60
CA LEU A 82 11.86 6.02 -13.99
C LEU A 82 12.98 6.82 -14.67
N ASP A 83 13.65 7.72 -13.97
CA ASP A 83 14.75 8.49 -14.55
C ASP A 83 15.92 7.59 -14.95
N SER A 84 16.22 6.59 -14.13
CA SER A 84 17.21 5.58 -14.44
C SER A 84 16.78 4.72 -15.63
N ALA A 85 15.52 4.27 -15.65
CA ALA A 85 14.97 3.51 -16.79
C ALA A 85 15.04 4.31 -18.10
N ILE A 86 14.66 5.59 -18.08
CA ILE A 86 14.74 6.51 -19.24
C ILE A 86 16.18 6.62 -19.71
N ARG A 87 17.14 6.85 -18.80
CA ARG A 87 18.56 7.00 -19.13
C ARG A 87 19.14 5.78 -19.86
N TYR A 88 18.81 4.57 -19.36
CA TYR A 88 19.24 3.34 -20.02
C TYR A 88 18.53 3.11 -21.35
N ALA A 89 17.26 3.43 -21.48
CA ALA A 89 16.53 3.36 -22.73
C ALA A 89 17.07 4.37 -23.77
N GLU A 90 17.38 5.61 -23.39
CA GLU A 90 18.01 6.60 -24.27
C GLU A 90 19.41 6.15 -24.74
N ARG A 91 20.21 5.53 -23.84
CA ARG A 91 21.50 4.94 -24.22
C ARG A 91 21.29 3.82 -25.23
N ASN A 92 20.32 2.94 -25.02
CA ASN A 92 19.99 1.87 -25.95
C ASN A 92 19.51 2.39 -27.31
N LEU A 93 18.76 3.48 -27.34
CA LEU A 93 18.34 4.07 -28.62
C LEU A 93 19.55 4.57 -29.42
N ARG A 94 20.56 5.16 -28.77
CA ARG A 94 21.83 5.56 -29.44
C ARG A 94 22.59 4.36 -29.95
N LEU A 95 22.74 3.29 -29.14
CA LEU A 95 23.42 2.06 -29.53
C LEU A 95 22.74 1.37 -30.72
N ALA A 96 21.41 1.25 -30.69
CA ALA A 96 20.66 0.67 -31.80
C ALA A 96 20.87 1.42 -33.12
N ARG A 97 20.92 2.77 -33.07
CA ARG A 97 21.23 3.60 -34.23
C ARG A 97 22.67 3.43 -34.71
N GLN A 98 23.63 3.31 -33.80
CA GLN A 98 25.06 3.04 -34.14
C GLN A 98 25.23 1.67 -34.80
N MET A 99 24.46 0.68 -34.38
CA MET A 99 24.47 -0.68 -34.95
C MET A 99 23.66 -0.77 -36.28
N HIS A 100 23.00 0.32 -36.69
CA HIS A 100 22.04 0.32 -37.80
C HIS A 100 20.92 -0.74 -37.64
N ASP A 101 20.55 -1.04 -36.38
CA ASP A 101 19.50 -1.99 -36.06
C ASP A 101 18.16 -1.26 -35.89
N ASP A 102 17.42 -1.15 -37.00
CA ASP A 102 16.15 -0.44 -37.03
C ASP A 102 15.08 -1.08 -36.13
N GLU A 103 15.08 -2.41 -35.95
CA GLU A 103 14.14 -3.09 -35.10
C GLU A 103 14.40 -2.82 -33.62
N ALA A 104 15.67 -2.89 -33.19
CA ALA A 104 16.09 -2.50 -31.86
C ALA A 104 15.80 -1.01 -31.58
N ALA A 105 16.03 -0.12 -32.55
CA ALA A 105 15.73 1.30 -32.42
C ALA A 105 14.22 1.56 -32.25
N ARG A 106 13.35 0.88 -33.01
CA ARG A 106 11.88 0.99 -32.87
C ARG A 106 11.40 0.40 -31.55
N THR A 107 11.87 -0.76 -31.18
CA THR A 107 11.55 -1.38 -29.88
C THR A 107 11.87 -0.45 -28.73
N THR A 108 13.08 0.12 -28.73
CA THR A 108 13.52 1.05 -27.69
C THR A 108 12.74 2.36 -27.71
N SER A 109 12.41 2.89 -28.90
CA SER A 109 11.59 4.11 -29.03
C SER A 109 10.18 3.91 -28.45
N LEU A 110 9.54 2.77 -28.71
CA LEU A 110 8.24 2.44 -28.13
C LEU A 110 8.30 2.29 -26.60
N ARG A 111 9.32 1.58 -26.09
CA ARG A 111 9.53 1.48 -24.64
C ARG A 111 9.81 2.84 -24.00
N LEU A 112 10.62 3.68 -24.63
CA LEU A 112 10.90 5.05 -24.17
C LEU A 112 9.64 5.91 -24.13
N THR A 113 8.74 5.73 -25.12
CA THR A 113 7.44 6.39 -25.13
C THR A 113 6.60 6.02 -23.90
N GLN A 114 6.57 4.74 -23.53
CA GLN A 114 5.88 4.30 -22.31
C GLN A 114 6.48 4.95 -21.06
N LEU A 115 7.82 4.94 -20.93
CA LEU A 115 8.53 5.57 -19.82
C LEU A 115 8.25 7.08 -19.72
N TYR A 116 8.29 7.80 -20.85
CA TYR A 116 7.94 9.22 -20.87
C TYR A 116 6.48 9.47 -20.48
N SER A 117 5.56 8.61 -20.92
CA SER A 117 4.16 8.70 -20.54
C SER A 117 3.95 8.51 -19.03
N PHE A 118 4.63 7.54 -18.41
CA PHE A 118 4.60 7.30 -16.97
C PHE A 118 5.23 8.45 -16.16
N SER A 119 6.33 9.02 -16.66
CA SER A 119 7.03 10.13 -15.99
C SER A 119 6.36 11.50 -16.19
N GLY A 120 5.20 11.57 -16.87
CA GLY A 120 4.50 12.83 -17.16
C GLY A 120 5.09 13.64 -18.32
N LYS A 121 6.12 13.14 -19.01
CA LYS A 121 6.75 13.76 -20.18
C LYS A 121 5.91 13.49 -21.43
N SER A 122 4.64 13.93 -21.40
CA SER A 122 3.65 13.62 -22.45
C SER A 122 3.99 14.23 -23.82
N ILE A 123 4.73 15.34 -23.86
CA ILE A 123 5.16 15.99 -25.10
C ILE A 123 6.22 15.14 -25.81
N GLU A 124 7.22 14.65 -25.05
CA GLU A 124 8.28 13.78 -25.54
C GLU A 124 7.69 12.44 -26.04
N ALA A 125 6.80 11.84 -25.26
CA ALA A 125 6.07 10.65 -25.65
C ALA A 125 5.30 10.86 -26.96
N LYS A 126 4.54 11.95 -27.06
CA LYS A 126 3.76 12.31 -28.24
C LYS A 126 4.62 12.49 -29.49
N ARG A 127 5.78 13.14 -29.35
CA ARG A 127 6.72 13.35 -30.46
C ARG A 127 7.17 12.02 -31.08
N ILE A 128 7.46 11.01 -30.26
CA ILE A 128 7.84 9.67 -30.78
C ILE A 128 6.64 9.01 -31.45
N LEU A 129 5.46 9.07 -30.82
CA LEU A 129 4.25 8.48 -31.41
C LEU A 129 3.90 9.07 -32.77
N ASP A 130 4.02 10.40 -32.94
CA ASP A 130 3.70 11.08 -34.21
C ASP A 130 4.62 10.67 -35.37
N THR A 131 5.85 10.27 -35.03
CA THR A 131 6.81 9.79 -36.04
C THR A 131 6.72 8.28 -36.29
N THR A 132 6.06 7.52 -35.40
CA THR A 132 5.94 6.07 -35.50
C THR A 132 4.70 5.67 -36.30
N ARG A 133 4.90 5.39 -37.60
CA ARG A 133 3.81 4.96 -38.48
C ARG A 133 3.59 3.45 -38.39
N ARG A 134 2.31 3.02 -38.34
CA ARG A 134 1.93 1.59 -38.29
C ARG A 134 2.57 0.77 -39.41
N THR A 135 2.69 1.34 -40.61
CA THR A 135 3.23 0.69 -41.83
C THR A 135 4.72 0.41 -41.76
N THR A 136 5.44 1.05 -40.85
CA THR A 136 6.91 0.85 -40.63
C THR A 136 7.22 -0.11 -39.48
N VAL A 137 6.20 -0.64 -38.80
CA VAL A 137 6.33 -1.54 -37.66
C VAL A 137 6.21 -2.99 -38.14
N SER A 138 7.21 -3.83 -37.80
CA SER A 138 7.18 -5.25 -38.11
C SER A 138 6.03 -5.98 -37.41
N PRO A 139 5.53 -7.10 -37.95
CA PRO A 139 4.48 -7.89 -37.29
C PRO A 139 4.84 -8.29 -35.85
N THR A 140 6.11 -8.57 -35.56
CA THR A 140 6.63 -8.94 -34.24
C THR A 140 6.49 -7.81 -33.22
N LEU A 141 6.55 -6.56 -33.66
CA LEU A 141 6.44 -5.37 -32.79
C LEU A 141 5.02 -4.80 -32.68
N LEU A 142 4.04 -5.34 -33.40
CA LEU A 142 2.66 -4.85 -33.35
C LEU A 142 2.04 -4.90 -31.95
N PRO A 143 2.26 -5.95 -31.14
CA PRO A 143 1.77 -5.97 -29.76
C PRO A 143 2.32 -4.78 -28.95
N LEU A 144 3.64 -4.55 -29.02
CA LEU A 144 4.27 -3.43 -28.31
C LEU A 144 3.80 -2.08 -28.84
N TYR A 145 3.62 -1.93 -30.16
CA TYR A 145 3.08 -0.72 -30.78
C TYR A 145 1.70 -0.38 -30.22
N TYR A 146 0.74 -1.30 -30.32
CA TYR A 146 -0.62 -1.04 -29.87
C TYR A 146 -0.70 -0.85 -28.35
N GLU A 147 0.05 -1.62 -27.57
CA GLU A 147 0.14 -1.43 -26.12
C GLU A 147 0.68 -0.04 -25.77
N THR A 148 1.71 0.44 -26.46
CA THR A 148 2.29 1.77 -26.23
C THR A 148 1.26 2.88 -26.46
N PHE A 149 0.47 2.80 -27.55
CA PHE A 149 -0.60 3.77 -27.79
C PHE A 149 -1.73 3.65 -26.77
N THR A 150 -2.13 2.44 -26.38
CA THR A 150 -3.14 2.20 -25.35
C THR A 150 -2.74 2.85 -24.04
N ARG A 151 -1.52 2.57 -23.53
CA ARG A 151 -1.00 3.14 -22.28
C ARG A 151 -0.82 4.67 -22.35
N TYR A 152 -0.32 5.18 -23.47
CA TYR A 152 -0.22 6.64 -23.64
C TYR A 152 -1.57 7.32 -23.51
N PHE A 153 -2.59 6.84 -24.22
CA PHE A 153 -3.92 7.45 -24.17
C PHE A 153 -4.64 7.20 -22.85
N GLU A 154 -4.34 6.12 -22.14
CA GLU A 154 -4.81 5.89 -20.79
C GLU A 154 -4.30 6.99 -19.83
N HIS A 155 -2.99 7.21 -19.77
CA HIS A 155 -2.40 8.26 -18.92
C HIS A 155 -2.85 9.65 -19.34
N TYR A 156 -2.86 9.93 -20.64
CA TYR A 156 -3.25 11.23 -21.15
C TYR A 156 -4.74 11.53 -20.93
N ALA A 157 -5.62 10.52 -20.96
CA ALA A 157 -7.03 10.66 -20.63
C ALA A 157 -7.25 11.08 -19.17
N VAL A 158 -6.43 10.55 -18.23
CA VAL A 158 -6.49 10.93 -16.83
C VAL A 158 -6.03 12.38 -16.63
N ILE A 159 -4.89 12.76 -17.21
CA ILE A 159 -4.33 14.11 -17.08
C ILE A 159 -5.25 15.16 -17.70
N SER A 160 -5.77 14.89 -18.92
CA SER A 160 -6.60 15.84 -19.68
C SER A 160 -8.07 15.82 -19.26
N ASN A 161 -8.52 14.78 -18.56
CA ASN A 161 -9.92 14.51 -18.22
C ASN A 161 -10.89 14.58 -19.41
N GLN A 162 -10.46 14.12 -20.60
CA GLN A 162 -11.26 14.19 -21.83
C GLN A 162 -11.64 12.80 -22.34
N ASN A 163 -12.93 12.57 -22.57
CA ASN A 163 -13.47 11.30 -23.06
C ASN A 163 -12.95 10.87 -24.44
N LYS A 164 -12.52 11.83 -25.30
CA LYS A 164 -11.95 11.50 -26.62
C LYS A 164 -10.70 10.61 -26.50
N TYR A 165 -9.86 10.80 -25.46
CA TYR A 165 -8.66 9.99 -25.26
C TYR A 165 -8.98 8.62 -24.68
N ARG A 166 -10.04 8.50 -23.86
CA ARG A 166 -10.57 7.19 -23.43
C ARG A 166 -11.02 6.36 -24.62
N ARG A 167 -11.76 6.98 -25.58
CA ARG A 167 -12.16 6.30 -26.82
C ARG A 167 -10.95 5.89 -27.69
N LEU A 168 -9.89 6.70 -27.74
CA LEU A 168 -8.66 6.32 -28.44
C LEU A 168 -7.97 5.15 -27.77
N ARG A 169 -7.84 5.15 -26.44
CA ARG A 169 -7.34 4.01 -25.67
C ARG A 169 -8.09 2.73 -26.04
N ASP A 170 -9.42 2.77 -26.01
CA ASP A 170 -10.25 1.59 -26.29
C ASP A 170 -10.03 1.07 -27.72
N ARG A 171 -9.97 1.96 -28.73
CA ARG A 171 -9.67 1.59 -30.10
C ARG A 171 -8.29 0.95 -30.29
N TYR A 172 -7.27 1.46 -29.58
CA TYR A 172 -5.94 0.86 -29.62
C TYR A 172 -5.90 -0.47 -28.87
N ASN A 173 -6.64 -0.61 -27.77
CA ASN A 173 -6.79 -1.87 -27.05
C ASN A 173 -7.49 -2.94 -27.89
N ASP A 174 -8.54 -2.59 -28.63
CA ASP A 174 -9.18 -3.50 -29.61
C ASP A 174 -8.18 -3.99 -30.66
N SER A 175 -7.30 -3.10 -31.12
CA SER A 175 -6.26 -3.47 -32.08
C SER A 175 -5.16 -4.32 -31.44
N LEU A 176 -4.83 -4.09 -30.19
CA LEU A 176 -3.91 -4.90 -29.39
C LEU A 176 -4.42 -6.34 -29.26
N LEU A 177 -5.67 -6.51 -28.87
CA LEU A 177 -6.28 -7.84 -28.71
C LEU A 177 -6.28 -8.68 -29.99
N ARG A 178 -6.36 -8.04 -31.19
CA ARG A 178 -6.29 -8.74 -32.47
C ARG A 178 -4.91 -9.29 -32.81
N VAL A 179 -3.85 -8.76 -32.20
CA VAL A 179 -2.46 -9.15 -32.49
C VAL A 179 -1.80 -9.94 -31.36
N LEU A 180 -2.42 -9.97 -30.18
CA LEU A 180 -1.95 -10.79 -29.08
C LEU A 180 -2.32 -12.26 -29.28
N THR A 181 -1.46 -13.16 -28.82
CA THR A 181 -1.76 -14.60 -28.82
C THR A 181 -2.91 -14.87 -27.85
N PRO A 182 -4.04 -15.44 -28.33
CA PRO A 182 -5.17 -15.82 -27.48
C PRO A 182 -4.69 -16.72 -26.33
N GLY A 183 -5.23 -16.49 -25.11
CA GLY A 183 -4.85 -17.25 -23.91
C GLY A 183 -3.56 -16.82 -23.23
N SER A 184 -2.72 -15.97 -23.87
CA SER A 184 -1.55 -15.42 -23.17
C SER A 184 -1.95 -14.49 -22.02
N TYR A 185 -1.07 -14.34 -21.02
CA TYR A 185 -1.26 -13.41 -19.89
C TYR A 185 -1.69 -12.03 -20.39
N ARG A 186 -0.97 -11.45 -21.36
CA ARG A 186 -1.27 -10.11 -21.90
C ARG A 186 -2.64 -10.03 -22.58
N TYR A 187 -3.03 -11.09 -23.29
CA TYR A 187 -4.36 -11.17 -23.90
C TYR A 187 -5.45 -11.17 -22.83
N LYS A 188 -5.32 -12.05 -21.82
CA LYS A 188 -6.30 -12.16 -20.72
C LYS A 188 -6.39 -10.86 -19.91
N ALA A 189 -5.26 -10.27 -19.53
CA ALA A 189 -5.24 -9.00 -18.79
C ALA A 189 -5.88 -7.84 -19.57
N SER A 190 -5.52 -7.67 -20.87
CA SER A 190 -6.12 -6.65 -21.72
C SER A 190 -7.62 -6.89 -21.99
N SER A 191 -8.04 -8.16 -22.09
CA SER A 191 -9.45 -8.52 -22.22
C SER A 191 -10.23 -8.22 -20.93
N GLY A 192 -9.66 -8.49 -19.77
CA GLY A 192 -10.26 -8.17 -18.47
C GLY A 192 -10.52 -6.67 -18.33
N SER A 193 -9.52 -5.84 -18.58
CA SER A 193 -9.66 -4.38 -18.57
C SER A 193 -10.71 -3.88 -19.58
N GLN A 194 -10.81 -4.53 -20.77
CA GLN A 194 -11.84 -4.19 -21.76
C GLN A 194 -13.24 -4.57 -21.30
N LEU A 195 -13.43 -5.76 -20.72
CA LEU A 195 -14.71 -6.20 -20.16
C LEU A 195 -15.18 -5.27 -19.05
N ILE A 196 -14.27 -4.85 -18.16
CA ILE A 196 -14.56 -3.83 -17.14
C ILE A 196 -15.03 -2.52 -17.77
N ALA A 197 -14.35 -2.04 -18.82
CA ALA A 197 -14.73 -0.81 -19.50
C ALA A 197 -16.10 -0.89 -20.18
N GLN A 198 -16.49 -2.08 -20.64
CA GLN A 198 -17.79 -2.39 -21.26
C GLN A 198 -18.92 -2.63 -20.25
N GLY A 199 -18.62 -2.71 -18.94
CA GLY A 199 -19.59 -3.03 -17.90
C GLY A 199 -19.99 -4.52 -17.84
N ARG A 200 -19.22 -5.41 -18.50
CA ARG A 200 -19.40 -6.88 -18.48
C ARG A 200 -18.73 -7.46 -17.25
N THR A 201 -19.29 -7.14 -16.09
CA THR A 201 -18.66 -7.33 -14.78
C THR A 201 -18.40 -8.79 -14.43
N GLU A 202 -19.40 -9.65 -14.61
CA GLU A 202 -19.31 -11.09 -14.28
C GLU A 202 -18.26 -11.81 -15.13
N GLU A 203 -18.18 -11.47 -16.41
CA GLU A 203 -17.20 -12.05 -17.32
C GLU A 203 -15.78 -11.56 -17.01
N ALA A 204 -15.65 -10.27 -16.65
CA ALA A 204 -14.39 -9.70 -16.23
C ALA A 204 -13.88 -10.37 -14.93
N GLU A 205 -14.78 -10.56 -13.96
CA GLU A 205 -14.49 -11.21 -12.70
C GLU A 205 -13.97 -12.64 -12.90
N ALA A 206 -14.74 -13.47 -13.61
CA ALA A 206 -14.36 -14.86 -13.88
C ALA A 206 -13.01 -14.96 -14.61
N LEU A 207 -12.77 -14.09 -15.61
CA LEU A 207 -11.51 -14.07 -16.35
C LEU A 207 -10.32 -13.64 -15.47
N LEU A 208 -10.48 -12.59 -14.65
CA LEU A 208 -9.40 -12.05 -13.83
C LEU A 208 -9.11 -12.96 -12.62
N LEU A 209 -10.11 -13.60 -12.01
CA LEU A 209 -9.89 -14.59 -10.94
C LEU A 209 -9.12 -15.79 -11.49
N GLY A 210 -9.53 -16.34 -12.63
CA GLY A 210 -8.79 -17.43 -13.27
C GLY A 210 -7.34 -17.00 -13.65
N LEU A 211 -7.14 -15.78 -14.07
CA LEU A 211 -5.80 -15.26 -14.37
C LEU A 211 -4.95 -15.07 -13.10
N LEU A 212 -5.57 -14.67 -11.99
CA LEU A 212 -4.87 -14.51 -10.71
C LEU A 212 -4.34 -15.85 -10.19
N GLU A 213 -5.10 -16.93 -10.38
CA GLU A 213 -4.68 -18.29 -10.02
C GLU A 213 -3.51 -18.81 -10.89
N GLU A 214 -3.44 -18.37 -12.16
CA GLU A 214 -2.37 -18.77 -13.09
C GLU A 214 -1.04 -18.09 -12.79
N VAL A 215 -1.06 -16.89 -12.18
CA VAL A 215 0.15 -16.12 -11.89
C VAL A 215 0.59 -16.34 -10.45
N GLY A 216 1.91 -16.40 -10.20
CA GLY A 216 2.44 -16.59 -8.85
C GLY A 216 2.23 -15.36 -7.96
N GLU A 217 1.83 -15.56 -6.71
CA GLU A 217 1.49 -14.52 -5.72
C GLU A 217 2.55 -13.43 -5.50
N ASN A 218 3.83 -13.75 -5.74
CA ASN A 218 4.93 -12.82 -5.54
C ASN A 218 5.47 -12.26 -6.87
N THR A 219 4.62 -12.11 -7.87
CA THR A 219 4.99 -11.57 -9.18
C THR A 219 4.39 -10.19 -9.42
N PRO A 220 5.03 -9.34 -10.24
CA PRO A 220 4.42 -8.07 -10.66
C PRO A 220 3.09 -8.26 -11.41
N GLN A 221 2.91 -9.40 -12.10
CA GLN A 221 1.68 -9.77 -12.79
C GLN A 221 0.53 -10.02 -11.80
N TYR A 222 0.81 -10.67 -10.68
CA TYR A 222 -0.17 -10.86 -9.61
C TYR A 222 -0.66 -9.51 -9.06
N ALA A 223 0.26 -8.58 -8.80
CA ALA A 223 -0.09 -7.24 -8.33
C ALA A 223 -1.00 -6.50 -9.33
N GLU A 224 -0.70 -6.60 -10.63
CA GLU A 224 -1.48 -5.97 -11.70
C GLU A 224 -2.91 -6.54 -11.76
N VAL A 225 -3.06 -7.87 -11.77
CA VAL A 225 -4.37 -8.53 -11.81
C VAL A 225 -5.19 -8.27 -10.54
N ALA A 226 -4.55 -8.33 -9.37
CA ALA A 226 -5.21 -8.00 -8.11
C ALA A 226 -5.69 -6.54 -8.09
N TYR A 227 -4.91 -5.59 -8.64
CA TYR A 227 -5.33 -4.20 -8.76
C TYR A 227 -6.58 -4.04 -9.65
N GLU A 228 -6.62 -4.73 -10.79
CA GLU A 228 -7.78 -4.71 -11.69
C GLU A 228 -9.03 -5.30 -11.03
N LEU A 229 -8.90 -6.39 -10.27
CA LEU A 229 -10.00 -6.95 -9.46
C LEU A 229 -10.48 -5.96 -8.39
N GLY A 230 -9.57 -5.30 -7.69
CA GLY A 230 -9.91 -4.22 -6.75
C GLY A 230 -10.70 -3.10 -7.42
N GLY A 231 -10.30 -2.71 -8.64
CA GLY A 231 -11.00 -1.73 -9.46
C GLY A 231 -12.39 -2.18 -9.90
N LEU A 232 -12.55 -3.46 -10.24
CA LEU A 232 -13.82 -4.08 -10.58
C LEU A 232 -14.79 -4.01 -9.40
N TYR A 233 -14.37 -4.47 -8.22
CA TYR A 233 -15.20 -4.46 -7.01
C TYR A 233 -15.50 -3.05 -6.48
N THR A 234 -14.62 -2.09 -6.72
CA THR A 234 -14.91 -0.67 -6.46
C THR A 234 -16.09 -0.18 -7.31
N ARG A 235 -16.16 -0.59 -8.58
CA ARG A 235 -17.26 -0.20 -9.49
C ARG A 235 -18.57 -0.88 -9.15
N THR A 236 -18.55 -2.10 -8.64
CA THR A 236 -19.75 -2.84 -8.19
C THR A 236 -20.22 -2.44 -6.80
N GLY A 237 -19.42 -1.66 -6.06
CA GLY A 237 -19.74 -1.22 -4.70
C GLY A 237 -19.44 -2.27 -3.62
N ASP A 238 -18.72 -3.34 -3.94
CA ASP A 238 -18.26 -4.32 -2.97
C ASP A 238 -16.94 -3.86 -2.31
N ALA A 239 -17.07 -2.98 -1.33
CA ALA A 239 -15.94 -2.39 -0.64
C ALA A 239 -15.03 -3.41 0.08
N PRO A 240 -15.53 -4.48 0.73
CA PRO A 240 -14.70 -5.53 1.30
C PRO A 240 -13.83 -6.23 0.24
N GLN A 241 -14.40 -6.71 -0.86
CA GLN A 241 -13.62 -7.36 -1.92
C GLN A 241 -12.64 -6.39 -2.58
N ALA A 242 -13.06 -5.15 -2.83
CA ALA A 242 -12.16 -4.12 -3.35
C ALA A 242 -10.94 -3.96 -2.45
N ARG A 243 -11.13 -3.84 -1.13
CA ARG A 243 -10.04 -3.70 -0.16
C ARG A 243 -9.13 -4.92 -0.16
N LYS A 244 -9.68 -6.13 -0.11
CA LYS A 244 -8.92 -7.38 -0.17
C LYS A 244 -7.96 -7.39 -1.35
N TYR A 245 -8.45 -7.14 -2.56
CA TYR A 245 -7.63 -7.22 -3.76
C TYR A 245 -6.63 -6.06 -3.88
N TYR A 246 -6.94 -4.87 -3.39
CA TYR A 246 -5.94 -3.81 -3.30
C TYR A 246 -4.86 -4.11 -2.25
N LEU A 247 -5.19 -4.78 -1.13
CA LEU A 247 -4.20 -5.25 -0.16
C LEU A 247 -3.26 -6.28 -0.79
N LEU A 248 -3.80 -7.28 -1.48
CA LEU A 248 -3.01 -8.29 -2.20
C LEU A 248 -2.10 -7.65 -3.25
N SER A 249 -2.61 -6.68 -4.02
CA SER A 249 -1.81 -5.90 -4.97
C SER A 249 -0.66 -5.16 -4.29
N ALA A 250 -0.94 -4.42 -3.21
CA ALA A 250 0.07 -3.66 -2.49
C ALA A 250 1.16 -4.55 -1.88
N ILE A 251 0.77 -5.69 -1.28
CA ILE A 251 1.69 -6.69 -0.72
C ILE A 251 2.66 -7.20 -1.81
N ALA A 252 2.10 -7.61 -2.97
CA ALA A 252 2.92 -8.10 -4.08
C ALA A 252 3.84 -7.01 -4.64
N ASP A 253 3.37 -5.77 -4.77
CA ASP A 253 4.18 -4.64 -5.23
C ASP A 253 5.36 -4.36 -4.29
N VAL A 254 5.14 -4.29 -2.97
CA VAL A 254 6.22 -4.06 -2.01
C VAL A 254 7.26 -5.19 -2.04
N ARG A 255 6.82 -6.45 -2.10
CA ARG A 255 7.71 -7.62 -2.21
C ARG A 255 8.58 -7.60 -3.48
N ASN A 256 8.06 -7.03 -4.56
CA ASN A 256 8.79 -6.85 -5.82
C ASN A 256 9.59 -5.54 -5.89
N ALA A 257 9.62 -4.76 -4.80
CA ALA A 257 10.18 -3.41 -4.78
C ALA A 257 9.61 -2.51 -5.89
N THR A 258 8.33 -2.68 -6.23
CA THR A 258 7.61 -1.81 -7.16
C THR A 258 7.29 -0.50 -6.47
N LYS A 259 7.77 0.63 -7.02
CA LYS A 259 7.56 1.98 -6.48
C LYS A 259 6.39 2.70 -7.16
N GLU A 260 5.93 2.20 -8.28
CA GLU A 260 4.68 2.63 -8.90
C GLU A 260 3.49 1.85 -8.28
N ASN A 261 3.26 2.03 -6.97
CA ASN A 261 2.23 1.31 -6.24
C ASN A 261 0.90 2.10 -6.23
N ALA A 262 0.01 1.77 -7.18
CA ALA A 262 -1.31 2.40 -7.28
C ALA A 262 -2.23 2.03 -6.12
N ALA A 263 -2.07 0.83 -5.57
CA ALA A 263 -2.95 0.29 -4.55
C ALA A 263 -2.86 1.08 -3.24
N PHE A 264 -1.68 1.61 -2.87
CA PHE A 264 -1.54 2.44 -1.67
C PHE A 264 -2.46 3.66 -1.66
N HIS A 265 -2.55 4.37 -2.79
CA HIS A 265 -3.43 5.54 -2.88
C HIS A 265 -4.90 5.15 -2.66
N THR A 266 -5.35 4.08 -3.31
CA THR A 266 -6.74 3.61 -3.19
C THR A 266 -7.04 3.06 -1.80
N LEU A 267 -6.11 2.31 -1.21
CA LEU A 267 -6.23 1.83 0.18
C LEU A 267 -6.31 2.99 1.17
N ALA A 268 -5.49 4.02 1.00
CA ALA A 268 -5.55 5.21 1.85
C ALA A 268 -6.94 5.86 1.81
N GLN A 269 -7.57 5.94 0.63
CA GLN A 269 -8.93 6.46 0.49
C GLN A 269 -9.97 5.57 1.17
N LEU A 270 -9.88 4.25 1.00
CA LEU A 270 -10.82 3.30 1.62
C LEU A 270 -10.72 3.35 3.15
N TYR A 271 -9.50 3.32 3.71
CA TYR A 271 -9.31 3.40 5.17
C TYR A 271 -9.70 4.76 5.74
N TYR A 272 -9.50 5.85 4.99
CA TYR A 272 -9.98 7.18 5.39
C TYR A 272 -11.50 7.23 5.47
N ALA A 273 -12.19 6.67 4.47
CA ALA A 273 -13.66 6.59 4.47
C ALA A 273 -14.22 5.75 5.62
N ASP A 274 -13.48 4.70 6.03
CA ASP A 274 -13.84 3.84 7.18
C ASP A 274 -13.46 4.45 8.55
N GLY A 275 -12.77 5.60 8.57
CA GLY A 275 -12.31 6.26 9.80
C GLY A 275 -11.05 5.66 10.43
N ASP A 276 -10.38 4.70 9.78
CA ASP A 276 -9.06 4.22 10.18
C ASP A 276 -7.98 5.18 9.68
N LEU A 277 -7.87 6.31 10.37
CA LEU A 277 -6.94 7.38 10.03
C LEU A 277 -5.47 6.95 10.15
N ALA A 278 -5.16 5.97 10.99
CA ALA A 278 -3.80 5.48 11.18
C ALA A 278 -3.29 4.77 9.91
N ARG A 279 -4.07 3.81 9.38
CA ARG A 279 -3.74 3.14 8.13
C ARG A 279 -3.85 4.07 6.93
N ALA A 280 -4.85 4.93 6.89
CA ALA A 280 -4.98 5.94 5.83
C ALA A 280 -3.72 6.82 5.74
N SER A 281 -3.21 7.32 6.88
CA SER A 281 -1.98 8.12 6.94
C SER A 281 -0.75 7.30 6.54
N ARG A 282 -0.59 6.08 7.07
CA ARG A 282 0.54 5.19 6.77
C ARG A 282 0.65 4.87 5.28
N TYR A 283 -0.46 4.48 4.64
CA TYR A 283 -0.46 4.13 3.21
C TYR A 283 -0.30 5.36 2.32
N THR A 284 -0.81 6.51 2.76
CA THR A 284 -0.56 7.79 2.08
C THR A 284 0.93 8.13 2.11
N GLN A 285 1.58 8.01 3.27
CA GLN A 285 3.01 8.27 3.40
C GLN A 285 3.83 7.32 2.53
N ALA A 286 3.52 6.01 2.55
CA ALA A 286 4.18 5.03 1.70
C ALA A 286 4.02 5.36 0.21
N ALA A 287 2.83 5.76 -0.22
CA ALA A 287 2.56 6.16 -1.59
C ALA A 287 3.39 7.39 -2.03
N ILE A 288 3.54 8.38 -1.15
CA ILE A 288 4.33 9.60 -1.43
C ILE A 288 5.82 9.28 -1.51
N GLU A 289 6.35 8.52 -0.55
CA GLU A 289 7.75 8.14 -0.54
C GLU A 289 8.11 7.36 -1.81
N ASP A 290 7.26 6.42 -2.21
CA ASP A 290 7.43 5.65 -3.43
C ASP A 290 7.31 6.53 -4.69
N ALA A 291 6.36 7.47 -4.75
CA ALA A 291 6.20 8.40 -5.88
C ALA A 291 7.38 9.36 -6.03
N LEU A 292 7.90 9.88 -4.92
CA LEU A 292 9.09 10.75 -4.92
C LEU A 292 10.35 9.98 -5.34
N PHE A 293 10.54 8.77 -4.84
CA PHE A 293 11.68 7.94 -5.20
C PHE A 293 11.67 7.51 -6.67
N SER A 294 10.50 7.12 -7.18
CA SER A 294 10.33 6.63 -8.55
C SER A 294 10.22 7.71 -9.60
N ASN A 295 9.99 8.97 -9.19
CA ASN A 295 9.69 10.13 -10.04
C ASN A 295 8.46 9.94 -10.95
N VAL A 296 7.40 9.31 -10.43
CA VAL A 296 6.10 9.15 -11.10
C VAL A 296 5.27 10.41 -10.91
N GLN A 297 5.43 11.40 -11.79
CA GLN A 297 4.70 12.69 -11.68
C GLN A 297 3.21 12.58 -11.96
N PHE A 298 2.81 11.62 -12.77
CA PHE A 298 1.41 11.40 -13.18
C PHE A 298 0.44 11.26 -11.98
N ARG A 299 0.87 10.62 -10.88
CA ARG A 299 0.04 10.39 -9.70
C ARG A 299 0.19 11.46 -8.63
N SER A 300 1.31 12.17 -8.59
CA SER A 300 1.62 13.16 -7.56
C SER A 300 0.57 14.27 -7.49
N ALA A 301 0.07 14.74 -8.63
CA ALA A 301 -0.94 15.80 -8.67
C ALA A 301 -2.30 15.39 -8.09
N GLN A 302 -2.70 14.12 -8.25
CA GLN A 302 -3.96 13.60 -7.69
C GLN A 302 -3.85 13.36 -6.19
N MET A 303 -2.65 13.00 -5.71
CA MET A 303 -2.40 12.69 -4.30
C MET A 303 -2.34 13.91 -3.42
N THR A 304 -1.89 15.07 -3.93
CA THR A 304 -1.54 16.24 -3.11
C THR A 304 -2.73 16.78 -2.31
N LYS A 305 -3.91 16.90 -2.92
CA LYS A 305 -5.10 17.43 -2.24
C LYS A 305 -5.61 16.49 -1.16
N PHE A 306 -5.75 15.23 -1.51
CA PHE A 306 -6.28 14.20 -0.61
C PHE A 306 -5.33 13.92 0.57
N TYR A 307 -4.02 14.03 0.33
CA TYR A 307 -3.00 13.91 1.37
C TYR A 307 -3.13 14.97 2.46
N ALA A 308 -3.37 16.23 2.07
CA ALA A 308 -3.54 17.30 3.05
C ALA A 308 -4.72 17.03 3.99
N ASP A 309 -5.83 16.53 3.46
CA ASP A 309 -7.04 16.21 4.22
C ASP A 309 -6.80 15.03 5.20
N ILE A 310 -6.17 13.95 4.75
CA ILE A 310 -5.82 12.80 5.62
C ILE A 310 -4.86 13.23 6.72
N ASN A 311 -3.80 13.96 6.38
CA ASN A 311 -2.80 14.38 7.34
C ASN A 311 -3.40 15.32 8.38
N ALA A 312 -4.23 16.27 7.98
CA ALA A 312 -4.94 17.17 8.90
C ALA A 312 -5.86 16.38 9.86
N ALA A 313 -6.64 15.42 9.33
CA ALA A 313 -7.53 14.59 10.13
C ALA A 313 -6.74 13.70 11.12
N TYR A 314 -5.64 13.12 10.67
CA TYR A 314 -4.77 12.29 11.51
C TYR A 314 -4.15 13.11 12.64
N GLN A 315 -3.57 14.28 12.34
CA GLN A 315 -2.97 15.17 13.33
C GLN A 315 -4.00 15.68 14.36
N ALA A 316 -5.21 16.01 13.91
CA ALA A 316 -6.28 16.43 14.81
C ALA A 316 -6.65 15.30 15.79
N LYS A 317 -6.79 14.07 15.31
CA LYS A 317 -7.08 12.89 16.14
C LYS A 317 -5.95 12.58 17.12
N GLU A 318 -4.71 12.63 16.65
CA GLU A 318 -3.53 12.41 17.50
C GLU A 318 -3.44 13.44 18.63
N THR A 319 -3.69 14.71 18.32
CA THR A 319 -3.72 15.79 19.32
C THR A 319 -4.82 15.58 20.35
N GLN A 320 -6.01 15.18 19.91
CA GLN A 320 -7.13 14.86 20.80
C GLN A 320 -6.78 13.68 21.72
N THR A 321 -6.24 12.60 21.17
CA THR A 321 -5.86 11.41 21.95
C THR A 321 -4.76 11.74 22.97
N LYS A 322 -3.77 12.57 22.60
CA LYS A 322 -2.73 13.05 23.53
C LYS A 322 -3.34 13.88 24.67
N ALA A 323 -4.29 14.78 24.37
CA ALA A 323 -4.98 15.58 25.37
C ALA A 323 -5.78 14.70 26.35
N GLU A 324 -6.52 13.70 25.84
CA GLU A 324 -7.25 12.74 26.67
C GLU A 324 -6.30 11.94 27.58
N LEU A 325 -5.18 11.47 27.06
CA LEU A 325 -4.17 10.75 27.84
C LEU A 325 -3.57 11.63 28.93
N GLN A 326 -3.29 12.90 28.67
CA GLN A 326 -2.82 13.86 29.66
C GLN A 326 -3.84 14.07 30.79
N HIS A 327 -5.13 14.15 30.47
CA HIS A 327 -6.20 14.22 31.47
C HIS A 327 -6.27 12.99 32.36
N TYR A 328 -6.16 11.78 31.77
CA TYR A 328 -6.11 10.53 32.56
C TYR A 328 -4.88 10.45 33.47
N LEU A 329 -3.71 10.86 32.98
CA LEU A 329 -2.48 10.91 33.79
C LEU A 329 -2.63 11.89 34.97
N LEU A 330 -3.24 13.05 34.74
CA LEU A 330 -3.47 14.03 35.79
C LEU A 330 -4.45 13.49 36.86
N LEU A 331 -5.54 12.85 36.43
CA LEU A 331 -6.51 12.20 37.32
C LEU A 331 -5.85 11.11 38.20
N ILE A 332 -5.03 10.24 37.59
CA ILE A 332 -4.31 9.18 38.30
C ILE A 332 -3.32 9.79 39.30
N SER A 333 -2.63 10.86 38.91
CA SER A 333 -1.67 11.55 39.80
C SER A 333 -2.36 12.15 41.04
N VAL A 334 -3.50 12.80 40.84
CA VAL A 334 -4.31 13.36 41.95
C VAL A 334 -4.83 12.25 42.85
N LEU A 335 -5.32 11.14 42.31
CA LEU A 335 -5.81 9.99 43.08
C LEU A 335 -4.69 9.37 43.91
N THR A 336 -3.49 9.24 43.33
CA THR A 336 -2.31 8.71 44.02
C THR A 336 -1.92 9.59 45.19
N ILE A 337 -1.94 10.91 45.03
CA ILE A 337 -1.66 11.86 46.13
C ILE A 337 -2.70 11.71 47.26
N VAL A 338 -3.98 11.61 46.91
CA VAL A 338 -5.05 11.41 47.92
C VAL A 338 -4.87 10.10 48.71
N LEU A 339 -4.52 9.02 47.99
CA LEU A 339 -4.23 7.71 48.62
C LEU A 339 -3.03 7.78 49.58
N ILE A 340 -1.96 8.48 49.19
CA ILE A 340 -0.81 8.69 50.06
C ILE A 340 -1.19 9.47 51.33
N LEU A 341 -1.96 10.55 51.19
CA LEU A 341 -2.44 11.33 52.29
C LEU A 341 -3.34 10.50 53.25
N LEU A 342 -4.22 9.68 52.70
CA LEU A 342 -5.07 8.76 53.44
C LEU A 342 -4.22 7.72 54.21
N PHE A 343 -3.24 7.16 53.54
CA PHE A 343 -2.29 6.21 54.18
C PHE A 343 -1.54 6.85 55.35
N VAL A 344 -1.03 8.06 55.17
CA VAL A 344 -0.36 8.82 56.24
C VAL A 344 -1.32 9.13 57.40
N TYR A 345 -2.58 9.49 57.07
CA TYR A 345 -3.61 9.73 58.08
C TYR A 345 -3.91 8.46 58.88
N VAL A 346 -4.18 7.34 58.23
CA VAL A 346 -4.45 6.05 58.88
C VAL A 346 -3.26 5.61 59.71
N TYR A 347 -2.02 5.74 59.21
CA TYR A 347 -0.82 5.41 59.95
C TYR A 347 -0.68 6.24 61.24
N LYS A 348 -0.94 7.55 61.18
CA LYS A 348 -0.96 8.42 62.37
C LYS A 348 -2.04 8.00 63.38
N GLN A 349 -3.22 7.64 62.92
CA GLN A 349 -4.31 7.17 63.78
C GLN A 349 -3.97 5.84 64.45
N MET A 350 -3.35 4.91 63.74
CA MET A 350 -2.86 3.65 64.33
C MET A 350 -1.79 3.90 65.38
N GLN A 351 -0.86 4.80 65.16
CA GLN A 351 0.15 5.16 66.19
C GLN A 351 -0.51 5.77 67.41
N ARG A 352 -1.54 6.61 67.25
CA ARG A 352 -2.29 7.22 68.34
C ARG A 352 -3.05 6.17 69.19
N LEU A 353 -3.72 5.24 68.51
CA LEU A 353 -4.37 4.10 69.15
C LEU A 353 -3.41 3.24 69.91
N TYR A 354 -2.24 2.94 69.35
CA TYR A 354 -1.22 2.15 70.02
C TYR A 354 -0.68 2.81 71.30
N ARG A 355 -0.50 4.14 71.32
CA ARG A 355 -0.11 4.89 72.52
C ARG A 355 -1.20 4.85 73.60
N ILE A 356 -2.47 5.08 73.21
CA ILE A 356 -3.58 5.00 74.14
C ILE A 356 -3.73 3.60 74.74
N GLN A 357 -3.51 2.55 73.95
CA GLN A 357 -3.52 1.15 74.46
C GLN A 357 -2.41 0.85 75.42
N GLN A 358 -1.19 1.39 75.17
CA GLN A 358 -0.10 1.30 76.12
C GLN A 358 -0.34 2.03 77.49
N GLU A 359 -0.90 3.26 77.42
CA GLU A 359 -1.27 4.05 78.58
C GLU A 359 -2.37 3.34 79.37
N LEU A 360 -3.35 2.76 78.73
CA LEU A 360 -4.42 2.00 79.36
C LEU A 360 -3.89 0.73 80.05
N SER A 361 -2.95 0.00 79.41
CA SER A 361 -2.30 -1.19 79.94
C SER A 361 -1.48 -0.84 81.17
N GLN A 362 -0.70 0.26 81.16
CA GLN A 362 0.06 0.73 82.29
C GLN A 362 -0.85 1.19 83.42
N ALA A 363 -1.93 1.88 83.15
CA ALA A 363 -2.91 2.29 84.17
C ALA A 363 -3.56 1.06 84.86
N ASN A 364 -3.98 0.05 84.09
CA ASN A 364 -4.48 -1.22 84.64
C ASN A 364 -3.46 -1.97 85.49
N ALA A 365 -2.22 -2.01 85.05
CA ALA A 365 -1.15 -2.65 85.83
C ALA A 365 -0.95 -1.92 87.21
N ARG A 366 -0.99 -0.57 87.21
CA ARG A 366 -0.90 0.22 88.44
C ARG A 366 -2.11 -0.01 89.36
N LEU A 367 -3.33 -0.07 88.80
CA LEU A 367 -4.55 -0.38 89.58
C LEU A 367 -4.47 -1.79 90.19
N THR A 368 -3.97 -2.77 89.48
CA THR A 368 -3.77 -4.13 89.97
C THR A 368 -2.73 -4.16 91.09
N GLN A 369 -1.62 -3.43 91.00
CA GLN A 369 -0.66 -3.27 92.06
C GLN A 369 -1.25 -2.59 93.29
N LEU A 370 -2.00 -1.52 93.14
CA LEU A 370 -2.65 -0.83 94.27
C LEU A 370 -3.69 -1.73 95.00
N ASN A 371 -4.48 -2.49 94.24
CA ASN A 371 -5.44 -3.45 94.79
C ASN A 371 -4.72 -4.56 95.56
N LEU A 372 -3.58 -5.10 95.08
CA LEU A 372 -2.78 -6.10 95.77
C LEU A 372 -2.16 -5.52 97.06
N SER A 373 -1.70 -4.26 97.02
CA SER A 373 -1.14 -3.61 98.22
C SER A 373 -2.21 -3.30 99.26
N LEU A 374 -3.46 -2.97 98.85
CA LEU A 374 -4.57 -2.79 99.81
C LEU A 374 -5.01 -4.11 100.46
N ILE A 375 -4.93 -5.25 99.80
CA ILE A 375 -5.26 -6.56 100.32
C ILE A 375 -4.20 -6.93 101.37
N HIS A 376 -2.93 -6.63 101.11
CA HIS A 376 -1.81 -6.88 102.09
C HIS A 376 -1.82 -5.98 103.32
N ILE A 377 -2.52 -4.86 103.37
CA ILE A 377 -2.67 -3.95 104.51
C ILE A 377 -3.89 -4.30 105.35
N SER A 378 -4.79 -5.15 104.85
CA SER A 378 -6.03 -5.57 105.54
C SER A 378 -5.91 -6.93 106.20
N GLU A 379 -4.74 -7.66 106.15
CA GLU A 379 -4.38 -8.79 106.96
C GLU A 379 -3.46 -8.33 108.09
#